data_deaac3767dbbeb6a0eed60e1cfc7076b
#
_entry.id   deaac3767dbbeb6a0eed60e1cfc7076b
#
_cell.length_a   1.000
_cell.length_b   1.000
_cell.length_c   1.000
_cell.angle_alpha   90.00
_cell.angle_beta   90.00
_cell.angle_gamma   90.00
#
_symmetry.space_group_name_H-M   'P 1'
#
loop_
_entity.id
_entity.type
_entity.pdbx_description
1 polymer ?
#
loop_
_entity_poly.entity_id
_entity_poly.type
_entity_poly.pdbx_seq_one_letter_code
_entity_poly.pdbx_strand_id
1 'polypeptide(L)'
;MTETIISMELPAGGHLAIRRNRIRPEGEERNLSRISLVSGIHGDELEGQYICYETARRVKEHPEYLKGIVDIYPALNPLGIDMASRTVPRLDMDMNRMFPGDASGDMMERITATVVDSLIGSDICIDLHASDIFVREIPQVRLSEDFAEALLPYAKMTNADMIWMNATATVHESTLAHSMNLLGVPTLVLEMGQGHDIHRSFGNQIVDGIFHIMSEMGIWTGPEPKVQEPAISSDGEVEFIRSKSDGVFLPLIEHNHYVKKGDLIGEVVDPFEGTVKQQISEMCIRDRILTE
;
A
#
# COMPACT_ATOMS: atom_id res chain seq x y z
N MET A 1 16.21 -11.07 -11.87
CA MET A 1 16.16 -10.80 -13.32
C MET A 1 14.92 -9.96 -13.61
N THR A 2 15.03 -8.92 -14.43
CA THR A 2 13.87 -8.14 -14.84
C THR A 2 13.21 -8.78 -16.06
N GLU A 3 11.93 -9.04 -15.97
CA GLU A 3 11.10 -9.68 -17.00
C GLU A 3 9.95 -8.75 -17.38
N THR A 4 9.58 -8.73 -18.67
CA THR A 4 8.38 -8.05 -19.13
C THR A 4 7.22 -9.03 -19.08
N ILE A 5 6.21 -8.74 -18.24
CA ILE A 5 5.01 -9.57 -18.11
C ILE A 5 3.90 -9.13 -19.07
N ILE A 6 3.88 -7.85 -19.41
CA ILE A 6 2.95 -7.25 -20.37
C ILE A 6 3.74 -6.35 -21.30
N SER A 7 3.45 -6.46 -22.59
CA SER A 7 3.99 -5.60 -23.64
C SER A 7 2.88 -5.37 -24.67
N MET A 8 2.42 -4.13 -24.78
CA MET A 8 1.31 -3.75 -25.66
C MET A 8 1.62 -2.44 -26.40
N GLU A 9 1.27 -2.41 -27.67
CA GLU A 9 1.25 -1.15 -28.41
C GLU A 9 -0.02 -0.36 -28.09
N LEU A 10 0.15 0.92 -27.88
CA LEU A 10 -0.93 1.85 -27.62
C LEU A 10 -1.27 2.62 -28.91
N PRO A 11 -2.49 3.19 -29.01
CA PRO A 11 -2.85 4.07 -30.10
C PRO A 11 -1.80 5.18 -30.33
N ALA A 12 -1.60 5.55 -31.59
CA ALA A 12 -0.61 6.54 -32.02
C ALA A 12 0.87 6.17 -31.74
N GLY A 13 1.19 4.88 -31.70
CA GLY A 13 2.58 4.40 -31.59
C GLY A 13 3.17 4.46 -30.17
N GLY A 14 2.34 4.69 -29.14
CA GLY A 14 2.78 4.54 -27.77
C GLY A 14 3.00 3.06 -27.41
N HIS A 15 3.76 2.81 -26.34
CA HIS A 15 4.04 1.45 -25.86
C HIS A 15 3.86 1.38 -24.35
N LEU A 16 3.15 0.34 -23.88
CA LEU A 16 3.00 0.01 -22.48
C LEU A 16 3.79 -1.27 -22.18
N ALA A 17 4.64 -1.23 -21.17
CA ALA A 17 5.31 -2.42 -20.65
C ALA A 17 5.22 -2.47 -19.13
N ILE A 18 4.63 -3.53 -18.60
CA ILE A 18 4.66 -3.83 -17.18
C ILE A 18 5.74 -4.86 -16.93
N ARG A 19 6.59 -4.60 -15.95
CA ARG A 19 7.78 -5.40 -15.67
C ARG A 19 7.79 -5.92 -14.24
N ARG A 20 8.33 -7.11 -14.08
CA ARG A 20 8.63 -7.72 -12.79
C ARG A 20 10.14 -7.87 -12.62
N ASN A 21 10.65 -7.58 -11.43
CA ASN A 21 11.99 -7.99 -11.03
C ASN A 21 11.87 -9.23 -10.14
N ARG A 22 12.23 -10.42 -10.67
CA ARG A 22 12.29 -11.66 -9.90
C ARG A 22 13.68 -11.84 -9.34
N ILE A 23 13.80 -11.88 -8.01
CA ILE A 23 15.04 -12.19 -7.29
C ILE A 23 14.86 -13.58 -6.68
N ARG A 24 15.80 -14.47 -6.95
CA ARG A 24 15.80 -15.85 -6.46
C ARG A 24 17.19 -16.27 -6.04
N PRO A 25 17.34 -17.22 -5.10
CA PRO A 25 18.65 -17.77 -4.77
C PRO A 25 19.29 -18.46 -5.98
N GLU A 26 20.60 -18.62 -5.93
CA GLU A 26 21.33 -19.42 -6.91
C GLU A 26 21.04 -20.91 -6.71
N GLY A 27 20.90 -21.63 -7.81
CA GLY A 27 20.63 -23.09 -7.81
C GLY A 27 19.29 -23.46 -8.44
N GLU A 28 19.04 -24.77 -8.53
CA GLU A 28 17.81 -25.37 -9.13
C GLU A 28 16.84 -25.85 -8.03
N GLU A 29 16.66 -25.08 -6.98
CA GLU A 29 15.68 -25.45 -5.93
C GLU A 29 14.26 -25.36 -6.49
N ARG A 30 13.46 -26.40 -6.20
CA ARG A 30 12.04 -26.46 -6.56
C ARG A 30 11.19 -26.15 -5.33
N ASN A 31 10.01 -25.61 -5.58
CA ASN A 31 9.03 -25.30 -4.53
C ASN A 31 9.52 -24.28 -3.49
N LEU A 32 10.17 -23.21 -3.95
CA LEU A 32 10.58 -22.11 -3.11
C LEU A 32 9.37 -21.25 -2.72
N SER A 33 9.29 -20.86 -1.45
CA SER A 33 8.31 -19.86 -1.00
C SER A 33 8.51 -18.54 -1.75
N ARG A 34 7.40 -17.87 -2.06
CA ARG A 34 7.39 -16.66 -2.89
C ARG A 34 6.58 -15.54 -2.26
N ILE A 35 7.23 -14.40 -2.05
CA ILE A 35 6.58 -13.13 -1.73
C ILE A 35 6.52 -12.25 -2.97
N SER A 36 5.38 -11.61 -3.21
CA SER A 36 5.20 -10.62 -4.27
C SER A 36 4.89 -9.24 -3.71
N LEU A 37 5.64 -8.23 -4.13
CA LEU A 37 5.43 -6.82 -3.80
C LEU A 37 4.89 -6.11 -5.03
N VAL A 38 3.75 -5.48 -4.88
CA VAL A 38 3.05 -4.75 -5.95
C VAL A 38 2.95 -3.29 -5.59
N SER A 39 3.20 -2.40 -6.53
CA SER A 39 3.09 -0.96 -6.36
C SER A 39 2.75 -0.26 -7.66
N GLY A 40 2.36 1.01 -7.58
CA GLY A 40 2.13 1.86 -8.73
C GLY A 40 0.92 1.43 -9.56
N ILE A 41 -0.12 0.91 -8.92
CA ILE A 41 -1.47 0.79 -9.50
C ILE A 41 -2.00 2.20 -9.76
N HIS A 42 -1.85 3.09 -8.78
CA HIS A 42 -2.06 4.52 -8.95
C HIS A 42 -0.72 5.20 -9.18
N GLY A 43 -0.65 6.05 -10.20
CA GLY A 43 0.63 6.60 -10.63
C GLY A 43 1.11 7.79 -9.81
N ASP A 44 0.26 8.37 -8.99
CA ASP A 44 0.58 9.45 -8.05
C ASP A 44 1.07 8.95 -6.68
N GLU A 45 1.04 7.63 -6.44
CA GLU A 45 1.43 6.99 -5.18
C GLU A 45 2.87 6.46 -5.26
N LEU A 46 3.85 7.20 -4.72
CA LEU A 46 5.27 6.90 -4.90
C LEU A 46 5.91 6.11 -3.76
N GLU A 47 5.26 6.01 -2.60
CA GLU A 47 5.79 5.31 -1.42
C GLU A 47 6.16 3.85 -1.72
N GLY A 48 5.26 3.13 -2.39
CA GLY A 48 5.46 1.72 -2.72
C GLY A 48 6.64 1.49 -3.68
N GLN A 49 6.96 2.45 -4.54
CA GLN A 49 8.14 2.37 -5.41
C GLN A 49 9.44 2.46 -4.61
N TYR A 50 9.48 3.32 -3.58
CA TYR A 50 10.61 3.39 -2.67
C TYR A 50 10.77 2.07 -1.88
N ILE A 51 9.68 1.49 -1.39
CA ILE A 51 9.69 0.20 -0.69
C ILE A 51 10.20 -0.91 -1.61
N CYS A 52 9.72 -0.98 -2.85
CA CYS A 52 10.19 -1.91 -3.86
C CYS A 52 11.69 -1.78 -4.13
N TYR A 53 12.17 -0.53 -4.28
CA TYR A 53 13.59 -0.23 -4.48
C TYR A 53 14.44 -0.69 -3.29
N GLU A 54 14.05 -0.29 -2.08
CA GLU A 54 14.82 -0.56 -0.87
C GLU A 54 14.85 -2.05 -0.53
N THR A 55 13.73 -2.77 -0.73
CA THR A 55 13.69 -4.22 -0.57
C THR A 55 14.62 -4.90 -1.57
N ALA A 56 14.57 -4.54 -2.85
CA ALA A 56 15.46 -5.09 -3.86
C ALA A 56 16.93 -4.81 -3.56
N ARG A 57 17.24 -3.61 -3.06
CA ARG A 57 18.60 -3.19 -2.69
C ARG A 57 19.15 -4.06 -1.56
N ARG A 58 18.40 -4.18 -0.46
CA ARG A 58 18.82 -4.97 0.72
C ARG A 58 19.00 -6.46 0.37
N VAL A 59 18.10 -7.04 -0.41
CA VAL A 59 18.23 -8.44 -0.86
C VAL A 59 19.46 -8.63 -1.72
N LYS A 60 19.79 -7.68 -2.61
CA LYS A 60 20.96 -7.76 -3.50
C LYS A 60 22.29 -7.50 -2.77
N GLU A 61 22.28 -6.77 -1.67
CA GLU A 61 23.48 -6.57 -0.85
C GLU A 61 23.88 -7.84 -0.10
N HIS A 62 22.93 -8.72 0.20
CA HIS A 62 23.14 -9.94 0.97
C HIS A 62 22.42 -11.13 0.34
N PRO A 63 22.75 -11.50 -0.90
CA PRO A 63 22.06 -12.56 -1.63
C PRO A 63 22.22 -13.93 -0.97
N GLU A 64 23.24 -14.13 -0.15
CA GLU A 64 23.50 -15.37 0.60
C GLU A 64 22.40 -15.71 1.61
N TYR A 65 21.65 -14.72 2.08
CA TYR A 65 20.54 -14.91 3.01
C TYR A 65 19.22 -15.25 2.32
N LEU A 66 19.12 -15.05 1.00
CA LEU A 66 17.90 -15.32 0.26
C LEU A 66 17.72 -16.85 0.08
N LYS A 67 16.56 -17.37 0.50
CA LYS A 67 16.17 -18.79 0.40
C LYS A 67 14.87 -19.01 -0.35
N GLY A 68 14.17 -17.95 -0.72
CA GLY A 68 12.92 -17.99 -1.47
C GLY A 68 12.94 -17.03 -2.65
N ILE A 69 11.78 -16.78 -3.20
CA ILE A 69 11.58 -15.88 -4.35
C ILE A 69 10.97 -14.57 -3.87
N VAL A 70 11.56 -13.46 -4.32
CA VAL A 70 11.02 -12.11 -4.14
C VAL A 70 10.68 -11.55 -5.52
N ASP A 71 9.39 -11.42 -5.80
CA ASP A 71 8.88 -10.79 -7.01
C ASP A 71 8.50 -9.34 -6.70
N ILE A 72 8.99 -8.41 -7.50
CA ILE A 72 8.77 -6.99 -7.31
C ILE A 72 8.18 -6.38 -8.57
N TYR A 73 6.99 -5.82 -8.45
CA TYR A 73 6.25 -5.11 -9.48
C TYR A 73 6.16 -3.62 -9.09
N PRO A 74 7.17 -2.81 -9.41
CA PRO A 74 7.24 -1.44 -8.90
C PRO A 74 6.27 -0.48 -9.60
N ALA A 75 5.67 -0.88 -10.72
CA ALA A 75 4.88 0.00 -11.57
C ALA A 75 3.87 -0.80 -12.40
N LEU A 76 2.65 -0.98 -11.87
CA LEU A 76 1.57 -1.59 -12.66
C LEU A 76 0.93 -0.60 -13.63
N ASN A 77 0.95 0.68 -13.30
CA ASN A 77 0.50 1.78 -14.17
C ASN A 77 1.68 2.72 -14.51
N PRO A 78 2.62 2.29 -15.36
CA PRO A 78 3.80 3.10 -15.67
C PRO A 78 3.46 4.43 -16.35
N LEU A 79 2.36 4.49 -17.12
CA LEU A 79 1.91 5.73 -17.74
C LEU A 79 1.37 6.72 -16.71
N GLY A 80 0.66 6.22 -15.69
CA GLY A 80 0.18 7.03 -14.58
C GLY A 80 1.35 7.63 -13.79
N ILE A 81 2.39 6.83 -13.55
CA ILE A 81 3.61 7.28 -12.85
C ILE A 81 4.30 8.38 -13.63
N ASP A 82 4.50 8.21 -14.93
CA ASP A 82 5.13 9.22 -15.78
C ASP A 82 4.38 10.57 -15.79
N MET A 83 3.07 10.52 -15.55
CA MET A 83 2.19 11.70 -15.53
C MET A 83 1.76 12.14 -14.13
N ALA A 84 2.23 11.45 -13.09
CA ALA A 84 1.79 11.64 -11.70
C ALA A 84 0.25 11.64 -11.59
N SER A 85 -0.40 10.65 -12.21
CA SER A 85 -1.85 10.53 -12.30
C SER A 85 -2.31 9.24 -11.63
N ARG A 86 -3.35 9.34 -10.80
CA ARG A 86 -4.00 8.19 -10.18
C ARG A 86 -4.47 7.17 -11.22
N THR A 87 -5.20 7.64 -12.21
CA THR A 87 -5.80 6.80 -13.26
C THR A 87 -4.79 6.44 -14.35
N VAL A 88 -5.15 5.50 -15.22
CA VAL A 88 -4.39 5.22 -16.44
C VAL A 88 -4.64 6.36 -17.45
N PRO A 89 -3.62 7.16 -17.78
CA PRO A 89 -3.78 8.30 -18.68
C PRO A 89 -4.40 7.90 -20.01
N ARG A 90 -5.19 8.79 -20.60
CA ARG A 90 -5.98 8.63 -21.84
C ARG A 90 -7.19 7.71 -21.73
N LEU A 91 -7.22 6.77 -20.79
CA LEU A 91 -8.37 5.90 -20.54
C LEU A 91 -9.25 6.46 -19.42
N ASP A 92 -8.66 7.28 -18.54
CA ASP A 92 -9.29 7.82 -17.33
C ASP A 92 -9.92 6.73 -16.45
N MET A 93 -9.26 5.58 -16.40
CA MET A 93 -9.73 4.39 -15.68
C MET A 93 -8.87 4.14 -14.45
N ASP A 94 -9.51 3.90 -13.32
CA ASP A 94 -8.84 3.40 -12.11
C ASP A 94 -8.58 1.90 -12.27
N MET A 95 -7.31 1.52 -12.44
CA MET A 95 -6.92 0.11 -12.60
C MET A 95 -7.36 -0.73 -11.40
N ASN A 96 -7.39 -0.14 -10.19
CA ASN A 96 -7.82 -0.86 -8.98
C ASN A 96 -9.35 -1.00 -8.85
N ARG A 97 -10.07 -0.86 -9.97
CA ARG A 97 -11.51 -1.17 -10.13
C ARG A 97 -11.76 -2.15 -11.27
N MET A 98 -10.68 -2.74 -11.81
CA MET A 98 -10.74 -3.59 -12.99
C MET A 98 -10.32 -5.03 -12.73
N PHE A 99 -9.90 -5.36 -11.49
CA PHE A 99 -9.50 -6.72 -11.12
C PHE A 99 -10.73 -7.61 -10.84
N PRO A 100 -10.66 -8.92 -11.13
CA PRO A 100 -9.50 -9.67 -11.64
C PRO A 100 -9.24 -9.51 -13.13
N GLY A 101 -10.09 -8.81 -13.88
CA GLY A 101 -10.01 -8.66 -15.33
C GLY A 101 -10.57 -9.86 -16.10
N ASP A 102 -10.47 -9.80 -17.43
CA ASP A 102 -10.87 -10.85 -18.37
C ASP A 102 -9.84 -10.92 -19.51
N ALA A 103 -9.22 -12.08 -19.71
CA ALA A 103 -8.24 -12.30 -20.78
C ALA A 103 -8.84 -12.14 -22.20
N SER A 104 -10.17 -12.23 -22.34
CA SER A 104 -10.90 -12.01 -23.59
C SER A 104 -11.54 -10.62 -23.71
N GLY A 105 -11.41 -9.80 -22.67
CA GLY A 105 -12.04 -8.48 -22.55
C GLY A 105 -11.29 -7.37 -23.30
N ASP A 106 -11.56 -6.15 -22.88
CA ASP A 106 -10.89 -4.97 -23.42
C ASP A 106 -9.39 -4.91 -23.02
N MET A 107 -8.72 -3.83 -23.37
CA MET A 107 -7.29 -3.69 -23.10
C MET A 107 -6.99 -3.71 -21.59
N MET A 108 -7.79 -3.01 -20.78
CA MET A 108 -7.55 -2.94 -19.34
C MET A 108 -7.87 -4.26 -18.65
N GLU A 109 -8.97 -4.90 -19.01
CA GLU A 109 -9.34 -6.21 -18.50
C GLU A 109 -8.28 -7.27 -18.79
N ARG A 110 -7.68 -7.26 -19.99
CA ARG A 110 -6.56 -8.16 -20.33
C ARG A 110 -5.28 -7.84 -19.56
N ILE A 111 -5.00 -6.56 -19.30
CA ILE A 111 -3.86 -6.14 -18.49
C ILE A 111 -4.03 -6.67 -17.06
N THR A 112 -5.18 -6.40 -16.44
CA THR A 112 -5.44 -6.80 -15.05
C THR A 112 -5.49 -8.33 -14.90
N ALA A 113 -6.08 -9.06 -15.85
CA ALA A 113 -6.04 -10.52 -15.87
C ALA A 113 -4.61 -11.06 -15.95
N THR A 114 -3.75 -10.48 -16.80
CA THR A 114 -2.34 -10.91 -16.91
C THR A 114 -1.56 -10.60 -15.63
N VAL A 115 -1.83 -9.49 -14.95
CA VAL A 115 -1.25 -9.17 -13.64
C VAL A 115 -1.64 -10.24 -12.63
N VAL A 116 -2.94 -10.56 -12.52
CA VAL A 116 -3.45 -11.61 -11.63
C VAL A 116 -2.76 -12.94 -11.90
N ASP A 117 -2.71 -13.39 -13.15
CA ASP A 117 -2.05 -14.65 -13.54
C ASP A 117 -0.58 -14.68 -13.11
N SER A 118 0.12 -13.55 -13.20
CA SER A 118 1.54 -13.45 -12.81
C SER A 118 1.76 -13.55 -11.30
N LEU A 119 0.74 -13.20 -10.50
CA LEU A 119 0.75 -13.24 -9.03
C LEU A 119 0.28 -14.60 -8.47
N ILE A 120 -0.51 -15.37 -9.22
CA ILE A 120 -0.96 -16.71 -8.80
C ILE A 120 0.25 -17.58 -8.44
N GLY A 121 0.12 -18.28 -7.28
CA GLY A 121 1.18 -19.09 -6.70
C GLY A 121 2.18 -18.29 -5.85
N SER A 122 1.94 -17.00 -5.55
CA SER A 122 2.59 -16.33 -4.43
C SER A 122 2.04 -16.89 -3.12
N ASP A 123 2.91 -17.11 -2.13
CA ASP A 123 2.48 -17.51 -0.78
C ASP A 123 1.93 -16.30 -0.02
N ILE A 124 2.38 -15.10 -0.37
CA ILE A 124 1.82 -13.83 0.08
C ILE A 124 2.08 -12.74 -0.97
N CYS A 125 1.13 -11.83 -1.11
CA CYS A 125 1.26 -10.62 -1.88
C CYS A 125 1.08 -9.39 -0.96
N ILE A 126 1.86 -8.34 -1.21
CA ILE A 126 1.75 -7.06 -0.52
C ILE A 126 1.47 -5.99 -1.57
N ASP A 127 0.28 -5.41 -1.49
CA ASP A 127 -0.19 -4.33 -2.36
C ASP A 127 0.08 -2.99 -1.67
N LEU A 128 1.02 -2.23 -2.23
CA LEU A 128 1.60 -1.04 -1.64
C LEU A 128 0.98 0.21 -2.25
N HIS A 129 0.29 0.96 -1.43
CA HIS A 129 -0.38 2.21 -1.76
C HIS A 129 0.14 3.38 -0.92
N ALA A 130 -0.18 4.58 -1.35
CA ALA A 130 -0.13 5.79 -0.54
C ALA A 130 -1.51 6.42 -0.49
N SER A 131 -1.73 7.28 0.49
CA SER A 131 -2.93 8.10 0.53
C SER A 131 -3.01 9.03 -0.68
N ASP A 132 -4.14 9.67 -0.88
CA ASP A 132 -4.26 10.65 -1.97
C ASP A 132 -3.40 11.91 -1.71
N ILE A 133 -3.40 12.84 -2.66
CA ILE A 133 -2.56 14.05 -2.59
C ILE A 133 -2.98 15.04 -1.50
N PHE A 134 -4.16 14.86 -0.88
CA PHE A 134 -4.71 15.77 0.12
C PHE A 134 -4.63 15.22 1.54
N VAL A 135 -4.37 13.92 1.68
CA VAL A 135 -4.40 13.21 2.95
C VAL A 135 -3.05 12.58 3.23
N ARG A 136 -2.58 12.72 4.46
CA ARG A 136 -1.37 12.05 4.93
C ARG A 136 -1.74 11.02 5.97
N GLU A 137 -1.43 9.76 5.70
CA GLU A 137 -1.71 8.64 6.59
C GLU A 137 -0.43 8.06 7.20
N ILE A 138 -0.55 7.52 8.42
CA ILE A 138 0.50 6.70 9.01
C ILE A 138 0.54 5.34 8.32
N PRO A 139 1.65 4.58 8.41
CA PRO A 139 1.69 3.22 7.92
C PRO A 139 0.59 2.36 8.53
N GLN A 140 -0.30 1.85 7.71
CA GLN A 140 -1.43 1.03 8.13
C GLN A 140 -1.70 -0.12 7.17
N VAL A 141 -2.21 -1.21 7.71
CA VAL A 141 -2.77 -2.32 6.93
C VAL A 141 -4.27 -2.17 6.90
N ARG A 142 -4.87 -2.19 5.72
CA ARG A 142 -6.31 -2.25 5.54
C ARG A 142 -6.74 -3.69 5.28
N LEU A 143 -7.60 -4.23 6.14
CA LEU A 143 -8.14 -5.58 6.03
C LEU A 143 -9.64 -5.54 5.85
N SER A 144 -10.15 -6.30 4.87
CA SER A 144 -11.57 -6.63 4.82
C SER A 144 -11.90 -7.64 5.92
N GLU A 145 -13.02 -7.46 6.62
CA GLU A 145 -13.51 -8.40 7.63
C GLU A 145 -13.65 -9.83 7.08
N ASP A 146 -13.98 -10.00 5.79
CA ASP A 146 -14.15 -11.31 5.15
C ASP A 146 -12.86 -12.14 5.14
N PHE A 147 -11.70 -11.50 5.14
CA PHE A 147 -10.40 -12.16 5.10
C PHE A 147 -9.57 -11.95 6.38
N ALA A 148 -10.11 -11.24 7.37
CA ALA A 148 -9.36 -10.80 8.54
C ALA A 148 -8.76 -11.98 9.33
N GLU A 149 -9.49 -13.08 9.51
CA GLU A 149 -8.99 -14.25 10.25
C GLU A 149 -7.71 -14.83 9.62
N ALA A 150 -7.67 -14.93 8.29
CA ALA A 150 -6.53 -15.48 7.57
C ALA A 150 -5.36 -14.49 7.47
N LEU A 151 -5.63 -13.19 7.34
CA LEU A 151 -4.64 -12.17 7.06
C LEU A 151 -4.07 -11.48 8.29
N LEU A 152 -4.80 -11.46 9.42
CA LEU A 152 -4.36 -10.77 10.63
C LEU A 152 -2.98 -11.22 11.16
N PRO A 153 -2.60 -12.51 11.12
CA PRO A 153 -1.26 -12.93 11.50
C PRO A 153 -0.17 -12.23 10.66
N TYR A 154 -0.35 -12.15 9.34
CA TYR A 154 0.60 -11.48 8.44
C TYR A 154 0.59 -9.97 8.62
N ALA A 155 -0.60 -9.38 8.82
CA ALA A 155 -0.74 -7.95 9.04
C ALA A 155 0.06 -7.47 10.27
N LYS A 156 0.08 -8.25 11.35
CA LYS A 156 0.87 -7.95 12.54
C LYS A 156 2.38 -7.97 12.32
N MET A 157 2.85 -8.63 11.27
CA MET A 157 4.27 -8.73 10.92
C MET A 157 4.76 -7.55 10.09
N THR A 158 3.87 -6.71 9.56
CA THR A 158 4.20 -5.65 8.60
C THR A 158 4.95 -4.46 9.19
N ASN A 159 5.08 -4.39 10.51
CA ASN A 159 5.61 -3.23 11.23
C ASN A 159 4.81 -1.94 11.02
N ALA A 160 3.56 -2.05 10.59
CA ALA A 160 2.64 -0.92 10.48
C ALA A 160 2.26 -0.37 11.87
N ASP A 161 1.84 0.89 11.93
CA ASP A 161 1.37 1.51 13.17
C ASP A 161 -0.05 1.06 13.52
N MET A 162 -0.84 0.71 12.49
CA MET A 162 -2.25 0.37 12.65
C MET A 162 -2.68 -0.75 11.71
N ILE A 163 -3.62 -1.57 12.17
CA ILE A 163 -4.44 -2.45 11.34
C ILE A 163 -5.87 -1.95 11.42
N TRP A 164 -6.40 -1.51 10.29
CA TRP A 164 -7.79 -1.06 10.18
C TRP A 164 -8.63 -2.13 9.49
N MET A 165 -9.57 -2.71 10.25
CA MET A 165 -10.53 -3.68 9.73
C MET A 165 -11.77 -2.96 9.22
N ASN A 166 -12.01 -3.06 7.91
CA ASN A 166 -13.13 -2.41 7.25
C ASN A 166 -14.22 -3.44 6.93
N ALA A 167 -15.48 -3.03 7.09
CA ALA A 167 -16.58 -3.77 6.52
C ALA A 167 -16.43 -3.82 4.99
N THR A 168 -16.73 -4.98 4.40
CA THR A 168 -16.64 -5.14 2.94
C THR A 168 -17.65 -4.25 2.25
N ALA A 169 -17.18 -3.31 1.44
CA ALA A 169 -18.02 -2.51 0.58
C ALA A 169 -17.88 -3.01 -0.87
N THR A 170 -18.97 -2.98 -1.63
CA THR A 170 -19.00 -3.44 -3.04
C THR A 170 -17.94 -2.77 -3.91
N VAL A 171 -17.54 -1.55 -3.57
CA VAL A 171 -16.47 -0.82 -4.28
C VAL A 171 -15.08 -1.49 -4.15
N HIS A 172 -14.88 -2.34 -3.14
CA HIS A 172 -13.63 -3.06 -2.94
C HIS A 172 -13.57 -4.40 -3.68
N GLU A 173 -14.70 -4.93 -4.16
CA GLU A 173 -14.76 -6.24 -4.83
C GLU A 173 -13.91 -6.31 -6.12
N SER A 174 -13.65 -5.18 -6.76
CA SER A 174 -12.85 -5.09 -7.99
C SER A 174 -11.42 -4.61 -7.77
N THR A 175 -10.91 -4.68 -6.55
CA THR A 175 -9.51 -4.35 -6.25
C THR A 175 -8.59 -5.56 -6.45
N LEU A 176 -7.30 -5.29 -6.64
CA LEU A 176 -6.29 -6.34 -6.74
C LEU A 176 -6.32 -7.25 -5.51
N ALA A 177 -6.22 -6.67 -4.32
CA ALA A 177 -6.13 -7.43 -3.08
C ALA A 177 -7.37 -8.29 -2.83
N HIS A 178 -8.58 -7.76 -3.06
CA HIS A 178 -9.81 -8.55 -2.91
C HIS A 178 -9.83 -9.73 -3.88
N SER A 179 -9.53 -9.48 -5.16
CA SER A 179 -9.50 -10.52 -6.20
C SER A 179 -8.48 -11.60 -5.89
N MET A 180 -7.26 -11.23 -5.44
CA MET A 180 -6.23 -12.21 -5.11
C MET A 180 -6.59 -13.04 -3.88
N ASN A 181 -7.19 -12.43 -2.85
CA ASN A 181 -7.68 -13.15 -1.68
C ASN A 181 -8.78 -14.16 -2.03
N LEU A 182 -9.72 -13.79 -2.91
CA LEU A 182 -10.71 -14.75 -3.43
C LEU A 182 -10.09 -15.90 -4.23
N LEU A 183 -8.98 -15.65 -4.91
CA LEU A 183 -8.23 -16.67 -5.67
C LEU A 183 -7.28 -17.50 -4.77
N GLY A 184 -7.30 -17.27 -3.47
CA GLY A 184 -6.51 -18.05 -2.51
C GLY A 184 -5.06 -17.60 -2.38
N VAL A 185 -4.71 -16.41 -2.84
CA VAL A 185 -3.41 -15.78 -2.62
C VAL A 185 -3.54 -14.72 -1.52
N PRO A 186 -3.05 -14.98 -0.29
CA PRO A 186 -3.11 -14.01 0.81
C PRO A 186 -2.50 -12.68 0.37
N THR A 187 -3.29 -11.60 0.40
CA THR A 187 -2.87 -10.29 -0.08
C THR A 187 -3.22 -9.21 0.93
N LEU A 188 -2.19 -8.52 1.43
CA LEU A 188 -2.31 -7.39 2.33
C LEU A 188 -2.31 -6.08 1.53
N VAL A 189 -3.15 -5.12 1.94
CA VAL A 189 -3.09 -3.73 1.46
C VAL A 189 -2.39 -2.89 2.53
N LEU A 190 -1.31 -2.22 2.13
CA LEU A 190 -0.62 -1.24 2.96
C LEU A 190 -0.82 0.15 2.38
N GLU A 191 -1.30 1.05 3.24
CA GLU A 191 -1.47 2.47 2.93
C GLU A 191 -0.58 3.30 3.84
N MET A 192 0.06 4.35 3.31
CA MET A 192 0.92 5.24 4.10
C MET A 192 1.26 6.52 3.34
N GLY A 193 1.67 7.54 4.10
CA GLY A 193 2.19 8.78 3.51
C GLY A 193 1.14 9.58 2.77
N GLN A 194 1.53 10.21 1.71
CA GLN A 194 0.71 11.11 0.90
C GLN A 194 1.12 10.98 -0.56
N GLY A 195 0.16 11.09 -1.47
CA GLY A 195 0.42 11.11 -2.91
C GLY A 195 1.42 12.19 -3.31
N HIS A 196 2.19 11.94 -4.37
CA HIS A 196 3.28 12.76 -4.87
C HIS A 196 4.50 12.92 -3.95
N ASP A 197 4.52 12.25 -2.80
CA ASP A 197 5.64 12.34 -1.84
C ASP A 197 6.21 10.96 -1.50
N ILE A 198 7.38 10.95 -0.84
CA ILE A 198 8.05 9.76 -0.34
C ILE A 198 8.53 10.02 1.08
N HIS A 199 7.88 9.37 2.04
CA HIS A 199 8.26 9.42 3.45
C HIS A 199 9.21 8.27 3.77
N ARG A 200 10.51 8.48 3.61
CA ARG A 200 11.53 7.43 3.78
C ARG A 200 11.48 6.72 5.14
N SER A 201 11.04 7.39 6.20
CA SER A 201 10.83 6.78 7.51
C SER A 201 9.75 5.71 7.47
N PHE A 202 8.60 6.01 6.86
CA PHE A 202 7.51 5.08 6.67
C PHE A 202 7.91 3.91 5.76
N GLY A 203 8.54 4.23 4.62
CA GLY A 203 9.01 3.20 3.71
C GLY A 203 10.01 2.25 4.36
N ASN A 204 10.99 2.75 5.13
CA ASN A 204 11.95 1.91 5.84
C ASN A 204 11.30 1.05 6.92
N GLN A 205 10.30 1.60 7.63
CA GLN A 205 9.52 0.87 8.64
C GLN A 205 8.82 -0.33 8.01
N ILE A 206 8.17 -0.14 6.86
CA ILE A 206 7.47 -1.23 6.15
C ILE A 206 8.46 -2.22 5.51
N VAL A 207 9.60 -1.77 5.00
CA VAL A 207 10.66 -2.67 4.52
C VAL A 207 11.14 -3.59 5.64
N ASP A 208 11.29 -3.09 6.86
CA ASP A 208 11.64 -3.93 8.03
C ASP A 208 10.54 -4.98 8.28
N GLY A 209 9.25 -4.63 8.19
CA GLY A 209 8.14 -5.57 8.26
C GLY A 209 8.16 -6.62 7.15
N ILE A 210 8.46 -6.22 5.91
CA ILE A 210 8.60 -7.15 4.78
C ILE A 210 9.72 -8.17 5.06
N PHE A 211 10.86 -7.74 5.58
CA PHE A 211 11.95 -8.65 5.94
C PHE A 211 11.58 -9.56 7.12
N HIS A 212 10.79 -9.07 8.06
CA HIS A 212 10.26 -9.91 9.15
C HIS A 212 9.33 -11.00 8.59
N ILE A 213 8.37 -10.65 7.71
CA ILE A 213 7.51 -11.63 7.01
C ILE A 213 8.37 -12.64 6.22
N MET A 214 9.37 -12.18 5.49
CA MET A 214 10.28 -13.05 4.74
C MET A 214 11.05 -14.01 5.65
N SER A 215 11.46 -13.58 6.85
CA SER A 215 12.13 -14.42 7.84
C SER A 215 11.21 -15.50 8.38
N GLU A 216 9.98 -15.14 8.79
CA GLU A 216 8.97 -16.08 9.28
C GLU A 216 8.57 -17.12 8.22
N MET A 217 8.57 -16.73 6.94
CA MET A 217 8.29 -17.64 5.81
C MET A 217 9.51 -18.45 5.34
N GLY A 218 10.66 -18.27 5.95
CA GLY A 218 11.90 -18.94 5.54
C GLY A 218 12.45 -18.46 4.18
N ILE A 219 12.00 -17.30 3.68
CA ILE A 219 12.49 -16.65 2.47
C ILE A 219 13.82 -15.92 2.75
N TRP A 220 14.01 -15.42 3.98
CA TRP A 220 15.19 -14.69 4.42
C TRP A 220 15.78 -15.30 5.67
N THR A 221 17.11 -15.50 5.70
CA THR A 221 17.85 -16.08 6.83
C THR A 221 18.90 -15.13 7.41
N GLY A 222 18.89 -13.88 6.96
CA GLY A 222 19.75 -12.82 7.48
C GLY A 222 19.22 -12.22 8.78
N PRO A 223 19.80 -11.09 9.21
CA PRO A 223 19.30 -10.38 10.38
C PRO A 223 17.81 -10.07 10.25
N GLU A 224 17.05 -10.40 11.29
CA GLU A 224 15.63 -10.18 11.36
C GLU A 224 15.35 -8.85 12.06
N PRO A 225 14.62 -7.92 11.40
CA PRO A 225 14.20 -6.68 12.03
C PRO A 225 13.20 -6.91 13.16
N LYS A 226 13.27 -6.08 14.20
CA LYS A 226 12.23 -6.03 15.23
C LYS A 226 11.06 -5.21 14.70
N VAL A 227 9.86 -5.75 14.82
CA VAL A 227 8.62 -5.06 14.46
C VAL A 227 7.85 -4.65 15.71
N GLN A 228 7.09 -3.57 15.58
CA GLN A 228 6.21 -3.08 16.64
C GLN A 228 4.85 -3.80 16.59
N GLU A 229 4.15 -3.82 17.72
CA GLU A 229 2.76 -4.30 17.78
C GLU A 229 1.84 -3.17 17.27
N PRO A 230 1.07 -3.40 16.19
CA PRO A 230 0.17 -2.38 15.66
C PRO A 230 -1.04 -2.16 16.55
N ALA A 231 -1.61 -0.96 16.53
CA ALA A 231 -2.96 -0.75 17.01
C ALA A 231 -3.95 -1.45 16.08
N ILE A 232 -4.95 -2.14 16.63
CA ILE A 232 -6.01 -2.78 15.83
C ILE A 232 -7.30 -2.04 16.08
N SER A 233 -7.97 -1.62 15.01
CA SER A 233 -9.23 -0.88 15.07
C SER A 233 -10.20 -1.37 14.00
N SER A 234 -11.49 -1.20 14.26
CA SER A 234 -12.57 -1.43 13.30
C SER A 234 -13.26 -0.11 12.95
N ASP A 235 -14.05 -0.08 11.88
CA ASP A 235 -14.78 1.12 11.44
C ASP A 235 -15.59 1.79 12.57
N GLY A 236 -16.15 1.00 13.48
CA GLY A 236 -16.92 1.51 14.61
C GLY A 236 -16.10 2.21 15.71
N GLU A 237 -14.78 2.10 15.66
CA GLU A 237 -13.85 2.66 16.64
C GLU A 237 -13.09 3.89 16.11
N VAL A 238 -13.27 4.21 14.82
CA VAL A 238 -12.67 5.37 14.16
C VAL A 238 -13.64 6.54 14.20
N GLU A 239 -13.21 7.67 14.73
CA GLU A 239 -13.98 8.91 14.78
C GLU A 239 -13.41 9.96 13.82
N PHE A 240 -14.26 10.46 12.94
CA PHE A 240 -13.92 11.55 12.02
C PHE A 240 -14.23 12.91 12.67
N ILE A 241 -13.21 13.66 12.99
CA ILE A 241 -13.35 15.04 13.49
C ILE A 241 -13.45 15.99 12.29
N ARG A 242 -14.60 16.63 12.13
CA ARG A 242 -14.89 17.52 11.00
C ARG A 242 -14.92 18.98 11.44
N SER A 243 -14.35 19.85 10.61
CA SER A 243 -14.51 21.28 10.75
C SER A 243 -15.98 21.68 10.54
N LYS A 244 -16.44 22.69 11.31
CA LYS A 244 -17.73 23.38 11.15
C LYS A 244 -17.59 24.72 10.41
N SER A 245 -16.36 25.14 10.14
CA SER A 245 -16.03 26.40 9.47
C SER A 245 -15.24 26.12 8.21
N ASP A 246 -15.42 26.96 7.20
CA ASP A 246 -14.53 27.06 6.05
C ASP A 246 -13.23 27.76 6.43
N GLY A 247 -12.14 27.45 5.76
CA GLY A 247 -10.83 28.05 6.01
C GLY A 247 -9.68 27.11 5.70
N VAL A 248 -8.49 27.47 6.16
CA VAL A 248 -7.29 26.62 6.07
C VAL A 248 -7.09 25.94 7.42
N PHE A 249 -6.99 24.62 7.41
CA PHE A 249 -6.69 23.86 8.62
C PHE A 249 -5.18 23.89 8.89
N LEU A 250 -4.82 24.23 10.12
CA LEU A 250 -3.46 24.21 10.63
C LEU A 250 -3.38 23.16 11.75
N PRO A 251 -2.71 22.02 11.52
CA PRO A 251 -2.50 21.02 12.56
C PRO A 251 -1.56 21.57 13.64
N LEU A 252 -1.84 21.30 14.90
CA LEU A 252 -1.02 21.67 16.06
C LEU A 252 -0.39 20.47 16.75
N ILE A 253 -0.73 19.27 16.30
CA ILE A 253 -0.17 18.00 16.78
C ILE A 253 0.37 17.20 15.61
N GLU A 254 1.32 16.33 15.89
CA GLU A 254 1.87 15.38 14.91
C GLU A 254 0.98 14.14 14.79
N HIS A 255 1.12 13.43 13.67
CA HIS A 255 0.50 12.13 13.47
C HIS A 255 0.88 11.13 14.56
N ASN A 256 0.01 10.14 14.78
CA ASN A 256 0.24 9.04 15.71
C ASN A 256 0.54 9.51 17.15
N HIS A 257 -0.10 10.61 17.55
CA HIS A 257 0.08 11.22 18.86
C HIS A 257 -1.09 10.88 19.80
N TYR A 258 -0.77 10.58 21.06
CA TYR A 258 -1.79 10.39 22.07
C TYR A 258 -2.32 11.73 22.53
N VAL A 259 -3.63 11.89 22.54
CA VAL A 259 -4.32 13.08 22.98
C VAL A 259 -5.33 12.77 24.08
N LYS A 260 -5.61 13.76 24.87
CA LYS A 260 -6.61 13.72 25.94
C LYS A 260 -7.79 14.60 25.57
N LYS A 261 -8.93 14.29 26.13
CA LYS A 261 -10.12 15.15 25.98
C LYS A 261 -9.79 16.59 26.33
N GLY A 262 -10.04 17.47 25.37
CA GLY A 262 -9.80 18.90 25.48
C GLY A 262 -8.45 19.36 24.91
N ASP A 263 -7.55 18.45 24.53
CA ASP A 263 -6.30 18.82 23.85
C ASP A 263 -6.64 19.47 22.51
N LEU A 264 -5.94 20.54 22.18
CA LEU A 264 -6.10 21.27 20.94
C LEU A 264 -5.37 20.53 19.82
N ILE A 265 -6.13 20.06 18.82
CA ILE A 265 -5.61 19.30 17.68
C ILE A 265 -5.14 20.23 16.57
N GLY A 266 -5.91 21.29 16.30
CA GLY A 266 -5.62 22.21 15.24
C GLY A 266 -6.57 23.41 15.22
N GLU A 267 -6.32 24.29 14.27
CA GLU A 267 -7.10 25.52 14.08
C GLU A 267 -7.53 25.65 12.62
N VAL A 268 -8.74 26.15 12.40
CA VAL A 268 -9.19 26.63 11.08
C VAL A 268 -9.06 28.13 11.05
N VAL A 269 -8.26 28.63 10.11
CA VAL A 269 -7.94 30.06 10.03
C VAL A 269 -8.50 30.69 8.76
N ASP A 270 -8.81 31.97 8.86
CA ASP A 270 -9.17 32.79 7.71
C ASP A 270 -7.93 33.51 7.16
N PRO A 271 -7.45 33.13 5.95
CA PRO A 271 -6.27 33.76 5.37
C PRO A 271 -6.50 35.20 4.89
N PHE A 272 -7.74 35.64 4.69
CA PHE A 272 -8.07 37.02 4.31
C PHE A 272 -8.07 37.97 5.49
N GLU A 273 -8.63 37.51 6.60
CA GLU A 273 -8.77 38.34 7.80
C GLU A 273 -7.65 38.15 8.82
N GLY A 274 -6.86 37.06 8.67
CA GLY A 274 -5.78 36.72 9.61
C GLY A 274 -6.32 36.34 11.00
N THR A 275 -7.48 35.69 11.05
CA THR A 275 -8.17 35.32 12.30
C THR A 275 -8.35 33.79 12.40
N VAL A 276 -8.44 33.29 13.64
CA VAL A 276 -8.84 31.90 13.90
C VAL A 276 -10.36 31.83 13.90
N LYS A 277 -10.93 31.06 12.97
CA LYS A 277 -12.39 30.84 12.86
C LYS A 277 -12.89 29.74 13.77
N GLN A 278 -12.07 28.69 13.96
CA GLN A 278 -12.45 27.56 14.80
C GLN A 278 -11.19 26.92 15.41
N GLN A 279 -11.28 26.58 16.67
CA GLN A 279 -10.35 25.66 17.33
C GLN A 279 -10.96 24.27 17.34
N ILE A 280 -10.17 23.26 16.94
CA ILE A 280 -10.55 21.87 16.93
C ILE A 280 -9.85 21.17 18.09
N SER A 281 -10.64 20.61 19.00
CA SER A 281 -10.14 19.89 20.17
C SER A 281 -10.72 18.51 20.23
N GLU A 282 -9.97 17.58 20.85
CA GLU A 282 -10.43 16.23 21.11
C GLU A 282 -11.68 16.21 22.01
N MET A 283 -12.72 15.51 21.59
CA MET A 283 -14.00 15.43 22.31
C MET A 283 -14.17 14.12 23.08
N CYS A 284 -13.43 13.08 22.74
CA CYS A 284 -13.48 11.75 23.36
C CYS A 284 -12.33 11.48 24.34
N ILE A 285 -12.42 10.41 25.13
CA ILE A 285 -11.41 10.04 26.15
C ILE A 285 -10.39 9.02 25.59
N ARG A 286 -10.33 8.78 24.30
CA ARG A 286 -9.45 7.75 23.66
C ARG A 286 -8.49 8.36 22.66
N ASP A 287 -7.38 8.34 22.86
CA ASP A 287 -6.09 7.75 23.03
C ASP A 287 -5.13 7.95 21.84
N ARG A 288 -5.55 8.08 20.56
CA ARG A 288 -4.65 8.22 19.43
C ARG A 288 -5.31 8.97 18.29
N ILE A 289 -4.72 10.08 17.88
CA ILE A 289 -5.15 10.78 16.67
C ILE A 289 -4.30 10.28 15.51
N LEU A 290 -5.01 9.72 14.55
CA LEU A 290 -4.55 9.52 13.20
C LEU A 290 -5.15 10.69 12.43
N THR A 291 -4.36 11.72 12.11
CA THR A 291 -4.87 12.87 11.35
C THR A 291 -4.95 12.47 9.87
N GLU A 292 -6.14 12.53 9.31
CA GLU A 292 -6.35 12.62 7.86
C GLU A 292 -6.18 14.08 7.42
#